data_c776033cc6ab052204014aeb49a74f68
#
_entry.id   c776033cc6ab052204014aeb49a74f68
#
_cell.length_a   1.000
_cell.length_b   1.000
_cell.length_c   1.000
_cell.angle_alpha   90.00
_cell.angle_beta   90.00
_cell.angle_gamma   90.00
#
_symmetry.space_group_name_H-M   'P 1'
#
loop_
_entity.id
_entity.type
_entity.pdbx_description
1 polymer ?
#
loop_
_entity_poly.entity_id
_entity_poly.type
_entity_poly.pdbx_seq_one_letter_code
_entity_poly.pdbx_strand_id
1 'polypeptide(L)'
;ITTHEYQLITPSFATVADPDDWYWGQFHSSADSSSYSGFHTPELDKLLEEGRAIVDEKRRVEIYQKIAQILHDESIAVPHTIPLHINGMWENINGYSGDSVGNMYWQDGKGLPRTWIA
;
A
#
# COMPACT_ATOMS: atom_id res chain seq x y z
N ILE A 1 -14.75 9.63 -6.11
CA ILE A 1 -13.91 9.54 -4.90
C ILE A 1 -13.09 10.82 -4.73
N THR A 2 -12.65 11.45 -5.82
CA THR A 2 -11.81 12.65 -5.82
C THR A 2 -12.49 13.95 -5.38
N THR A 3 -13.78 13.94 -5.12
CA THR A 3 -14.52 15.12 -4.63
C THR A 3 -14.47 15.29 -3.11
N HIS A 4 -14.01 14.26 -2.36
CA HIS A 4 -13.98 14.21 -0.90
C HIS A 4 -15.32 14.57 -0.21
N GLU A 5 -16.45 14.38 -0.90
CA GLU A 5 -17.80 14.69 -0.41
C GLU A 5 -18.39 13.57 0.44
N TYR A 6 -17.61 13.06 1.41
CA TYR A 6 -18.04 12.00 2.34
C TYR A 6 -17.44 12.24 3.74
N GLN A 7 -18.12 11.77 4.75
CA GLN A 7 -17.64 11.81 6.15
C GLN A 7 -16.89 10.55 6.53
N LEU A 8 -17.19 9.43 5.87
CA LEU A 8 -16.54 8.15 6.09
C LEU A 8 -16.50 7.36 4.78
N ILE A 9 -15.39 6.71 4.52
CA ILE A 9 -15.23 5.79 3.40
C ILE A 9 -14.49 4.53 3.88
N THR A 10 -14.87 3.37 3.35
CA THR A 10 -14.18 2.10 3.56
C THR A 10 -13.62 1.61 2.23
N PRO A 11 -12.48 2.11 1.80
CA PRO A 11 -11.86 1.67 0.57
C PRO A 11 -11.21 0.28 0.76
N SER A 12 -11.13 -0.48 -0.31
CA SER A 12 -10.31 -1.69 -0.39
C SER A 12 -9.08 -1.38 -1.21
N PHE A 13 -7.93 -1.76 -0.71
CA PHE A 13 -6.65 -1.46 -1.34
C PHE A 13 -5.93 -2.72 -1.79
N ALA A 14 -5.25 -2.64 -2.91
CA ALA A 14 -4.23 -3.61 -3.25
C ALA A 14 -3.04 -3.47 -2.29
N THR A 15 -2.44 -4.57 -1.93
CA THR A 15 -1.20 -4.57 -1.16
C THR A 15 -0.07 -3.99 -2.02
N VAL A 16 0.76 -3.17 -1.43
CA VAL A 16 1.95 -2.60 -2.07
C VAL A 16 3.21 -3.18 -1.43
N ALA A 17 4.27 -3.29 -2.20
CA ALA A 17 5.53 -3.86 -1.72
C ALA A 17 6.35 -2.84 -0.93
N ASP A 18 6.22 -1.56 -1.26
CA ASP A 18 6.94 -0.47 -0.63
C ASP A 18 5.97 0.49 0.06
N PRO A 19 6.22 0.89 1.31
CA PRO A 19 5.37 1.86 2.01
C PRO A 19 5.27 3.21 1.29
N ASP A 20 6.28 3.63 0.53
CA ASP A 20 6.25 4.87 -0.23
C ASP A 20 5.10 4.90 -1.26
N ASP A 21 4.89 3.79 -1.96
CA ASP A 21 3.84 3.69 -2.98
C ASP A 21 2.45 4.00 -2.41
N TRP A 22 2.22 3.61 -1.16
CA TRP A 22 0.98 3.86 -0.46
C TRP A 22 0.91 5.25 0.16
N TYR A 23 1.88 5.55 1.02
CA TYR A 23 1.83 6.78 1.83
C TYR A 23 1.94 8.04 0.97
N TRP A 24 2.78 8.03 -0.05
CA TRP A 24 2.87 9.17 -0.98
C TRP A 24 1.54 9.43 -1.69
N GLY A 25 0.96 8.40 -2.31
CA GLY A 25 -0.27 8.54 -3.08
C GLY A 25 -1.49 8.95 -2.24
N GLN A 26 -1.44 8.72 -0.92
CA GLN A 26 -2.56 9.04 -0.04
C GLN A 26 -2.38 10.33 0.74
N PHE A 27 -1.17 10.73 1.05
CA PHE A 27 -0.92 11.78 2.05
C PHE A 27 0.04 12.88 1.63
N HIS A 28 0.65 12.80 0.45
CA HIS A 28 1.48 13.89 -0.05
C HIS A 28 0.62 14.91 -0.81
N SER A 29 0.85 16.19 -0.56
CA SER A 29 0.04 17.27 -1.17
C SER A 29 0.03 17.28 -2.70
N SER A 30 1.11 16.82 -3.35
CA SER A 30 1.17 16.70 -4.81
C SER A 30 0.32 15.55 -5.37
N ALA A 31 -0.16 14.65 -4.54
CA ALA A 31 -0.95 13.48 -4.92
C ALA A 31 -2.43 13.61 -4.54
N ASP A 32 -2.91 14.80 -4.24
CA ASP A 32 -4.26 15.09 -3.74
C ASP A 32 -5.37 14.44 -4.59
N SER A 33 -5.21 14.38 -5.90
CA SER A 33 -6.18 13.75 -6.80
C SER A 33 -6.33 12.23 -6.61
N SER A 34 -5.37 11.56 -6.00
CA SER A 34 -5.40 10.12 -5.68
C SER A 34 -5.67 9.83 -4.21
N SER A 35 -5.60 10.84 -3.36
CA SER A 35 -5.87 10.73 -1.93
C SER A 35 -7.35 10.46 -1.66
N TYR A 36 -7.62 9.50 -0.78
CA TYR A 36 -8.98 9.23 -0.31
C TYR A 36 -9.36 10.14 0.87
N SER A 37 -8.40 10.52 1.69
CA SER A 37 -8.66 11.37 2.86
C SER A 37 -8.63 12.85 2.54
N GLY A 38 -7.89 13.27 1.53
CA GLY A 38 -7.56 14.67 1.29
C GLY A 38 -6.68 15.27 2.40
N PHE A 39 -6.19 14.44 3.33
CA PHE A 39 -5.37 14.88 4.44
C PHE A 39 -3.90 14.95 4.05
N HIS A 40 -3.33 16.11 4.17
CA HIS A 40 -1.89 16.35 4.01
C HIS A 40 -1.45 17.50 4.90
N THR A 41 -0.19 17.48 5.31
CA THR A 41 0.43 18.58 6.09
C THR A 41 1.85 18.80 5.59
N PRO A 42 2.41 20.02 5.76
CA PRO A 42 3.81 20.28 5.39
C PRO A 42 4.81 19.37 6.10
N GLU A 43 4.46 18.88 7.30
CA GLU A 43 5.28 17.93 8.06
C GLU A 43 5.29 16.55 7.40
N LEU A 44 4.10 16.06 6.98
CA LEU A 44 3.98 14.81 6.26
C LEU A 44 4.69 14.86 4.90
N ASP A 45 4.51 15.93 4.15
CA ASP A 45 5.20 16.11 2.87
C ASP A 45 6.71 15.98 3.04
N LYS A 46 7.28 16.68 4.02
CA LYS A 46 8.72 16.63 4.33
C LYS A 46 9.18 15.22 4.72
N LEU A 47 8.43 14.51 5.55
CA LEU A 47 8.78 13.15 5.96
C LEU A 47 8.69 12.17 4.78
N LEU A 48 7.70 12.32 3.91
CA LEU A 48 7.53 11.50 2.72
C LEU A 48 8.67 11.74 1.71
N GLU A 49 9.05 13.01 1.50
CA GLU A 49 10.19 13.36 0.67
C GLU A 49 11.50 12.78 1.23
N GLU A 50 11.73 12.90 2.55
CA GLU A 50 12.90 12.31 3.20
C GLU A 50 12.90 10.79 3.11
N GLY A 51 11.77 10.12 3.37
CA GLY A 51 11.63 8.66 3.29
C GLY A 51 11.86 8.10 1.89
N ARG A 52 11.50 8.86 0.85
CA ARG A 52 11.75 8.52 -0.55
C ARG A 52 13.22 8.69 -0.95
N ALA A 53 13.88 9.69 -0.41
CA ALA A 53 15.27 10.02 -0.77
C ALA A 53 16.31 9.16 -0.04
N ILE A 54 15.97 8.60 1.12
CA ILE A 54 16.92 7.92 1.98
C ILE A 54 17.16 6.47 1.59
N VAL A 55 18.43 6.04 1.58
CA VAL A 55 18.83 4.66 1.24
C VAL A 55 19.05 3.80 2.49
N ASP A 56 19.38 4.43 3.64
CA ASP A 56 19.55 3.70 4.90
C ASP A 56 18.23 3.13 5.40
N GLU A 57 18.15 1.81 5.42
CA GLU A 57 16.91 1.08 5.74
C GLU A 57 16.41 1.37 7.16
N LYS A 58 17.32 1.43 8.15
CA LYS A 58 16.92 1.66 9.55
C LYS A 58 16.30 3.04 9.70
N ARG A 59 16.96 4.04 9.15
CA ARG A 59 16.46 5.40 9.21
C ARG A 59 15.17 5.57 8.39
N ARG A 60 15.04 4.85 7.28
CA ARG A 60 13.82 4.82 6.49
C ARG A 60 12.63 4.27 7.31
N VAL A 61 12.83 3.18 8.04
CA VAL A 61 11.82 2.62 8.95
C VAL A 61 11.40 3.63 10.01
N GLU A 62 12.34 4.35 10.63
CA GLU A 62 12.03 5.39 11.62
C GLU A 62 11.16 6.51 11.04
N ILE A 63 11.40 6.91 9.80
CA ILE A 63 10.61 7.94 9.12
C ILE A 63 9.17 7.45 8.91
N TYR A 64 8.99 6.25 8.34
CA TYR A 64 7.64 5.71 8.12
C TYR A 64 6.89 5.40 9.42
N GLN A 65 7.59 5.05 10.49
CA GLN A 65 6.98 4.93 11.82
C GLN A 65 6.46 6.27 12.32
N LYS A 66 7.19 7.38 12.11
CA LYS A 66 6.70 8.72 12.44
C LYS A 66 5.49 9.12 11.63
N ILE A 67 5.50 8.85 10.32
CA ILE A 67 4.34 9.08 9.45
C ILE A 67 3.13 8.31 9.98
N ALA A 68 3.28 7.02 10.27
CA ALA A 68 2.21 6.20 10.82
C ALA A 68 1.69 6.74 12.16
N GLN A 69 2.58 7.24 13.02
CA GLN A 69 2.19 7.85 14.32
C GLN A 69 1.36 9.11 14.11
N ILE A 70 1.77 10.00 13.22
CA ILE A 70 1.00 11.22 12.89
C ILE A 70 -0.40 10.85 12.40
N LEU A 71 -0.51 9.93 11.46
CA LEU A 71 -1.80 9.50 10.92
C LEU A 71 -2.70 8.83 11.96
N HIS A 72 -2.11 8.09 12.90
CA HIS A 72 -2.82 7.50 14.03
C HIS A 72 -3.35 8.58 14.98
N ASP A 73 -2.51 9.54 15.37
CA ASP A 73 -2.86 10.57 16.32
C ASP A 73 -3.95 11.52 15.79
N GLU A 74 -3.91 11.78 14.48
CA GLU A 74 -4.95 12.55 13.77
C GLU A 74 -6.20 11.73 13.44
N SER A 75 -6.19 10.42 13.72
CA SER A 75 -7.32 9.51 13.47
C SER A 75 -7.81 9.50 12.01
N ILE A 76 -6.90 9.69 11.06
CA ILE A 76 -7.22 9.81 9.64
C ILE A 76 -7.69 8.47 9.05
N ALA A 77 -7.13 7.36 9.53
CA ALA A 77 -7.49 6.02 9.08
C ALA A 77 -7.58 5.05 10.25
N VAL A 78 -8.64 4.26 10.25
CA VAL A 78 -8.82 3.16 11.22
C VAL A 78 -8.73 1.84 10.46
N PRO A 79 -7.60 1.13 10.54
CA PRO A 79 -7.50 -0.21 9.95
C PRO A 79 -8.41 -1.17 10.71
N HIS A 80 -9.41 -1.73 10.03
CA HIS A 80 -10.38 -2.61 10.67
C HIS A 80 -10.36 -4.05 10.14
N THR A 81 -9.81 -4.27 8.95
CA THR A 81 -9.84 -5.60 8.33
C THR A 81 -8.57 -5.82 7.51
N ILE A 82 -7.95 -6.97 7.72
CA ILE A 82 -6.92 -7.50 6.83
C ILE A 82 -7.59 -8.63 6.05
N PRO A 83 -7.87 -8.46 4.74
CA PRO A 83 -8.52 -9.50 3.96
C PRO A 83 -7.61 -10.71 3.78
N LEU A 84 -8.18 -11.90 3.91
CA LEU A 84 -7.49 -13.13 3.55
C LEU A 84 -7.70 -13.39 2.05
N HIS A 85 -6.61 -13.42 1.29
CA HIS A 85 -6.65 -13.82 -0.12
C HIS A 85 -6.64 -15.35 -0.24
N ILE A 86 -7.75 -15.91 -0.72
CA ILE A 86 -7.89 -17.35 -0.94
C ILE A 86 -7.98 -17.58 -2.45
N ASN A 87 -7.02 -18.32 -2.99
CA ASN A 87 -6.99 -18.70 -4.38
C ASN A 87 -7.41 -20.17 -4.52
N GLY A 88 -8.52 -20.43 -5.21
CA GLY A 88 -8.94 -21.77 -5.62
C GLY A 88 -8.41 -22.07 -7.02
N MET A 89 -7.91 -23.29 -7.24
CA MET A 89 -7.49 -23.73 -8.55
C MET A 89 -7.78 -25.21 -8.76
N TRP A 90 -7.82 -25.64 -10.00
CA TRP A 90 -7.96 -27.04 -10.35
C TRP A 90 -6.69 -27.81 -9.98
N GLU A 91 -6.83 -29.09 -9.63
CA GLU A 91 -5.73 -29.97 -9.21
C GLU A 91 -4.66 -30.19 -10.29
N ASN A 92 -5.02 -29.96 -11.56
CA ASN A 92 -4.10 -30.08 -12.69
C ASN A 92 -3.33 -28.77 -12.99
N ILE A 93 -3.54 -27.72 -12.20
CA ILE A 93 -2.74 -26.50 -12.29
C ILE A 93 -1.49 -26.64 -11.42
N ASN A 94 -0.34 -26.59 -12.04
CA ASN A 94 0.94 -26.77 -11.38
C ASN A 94 1.80 -25.50 -11.46
N GLY A 95 2.73 -25.38 -10.53
CA GLY A 95 3.72 -24.30 -10.52
C GLY A 95 3.19 -22.91 -10.11
N TYR A 96 1.91 -22.81 -9.77
CA TYR A 96 1.37 -21.56 -9.25
C TYR A 96 1.93 -21.26 -7.86
N SER A 97 2.44 -20.07 -7.69
CA SER A 97 2.71 -19.51 -6.37
C SER A 97 2.22 -18.06 -6.35
N GLY A 98 1.34 -17.73 -5.42
CA GLY A 98 1.03 -16.33 -5.12
C GLY A 98 2.27 -15.63 -4.57
N ASP A 99 2.43 -14.35 -4.89
CA ASP A 99 3.42 -13.54 -4.20
C ASP A 99 2.98 -13.21 -2.75
N SER A 100 3.89 -12.68 -1.97
CA SER A 100 3.63 -12.27 -0.59
C SER A 100 2.61 -11.13 -0.48
N VAL A 101 2.27 -10.50 -1.59
CA VAL A 101 1.33 -9.38 -1.70
C VAL A 101 -0.04 -9.82 -2.21
N GLY A 102 -0.24 -11.13 -2.43
CA GLY A 102 -1.51 -11.69 -2.91
C GLY A 102 -1.85 -11.37 -4.37
N ASN A 103 -0.95 -10.76 -5.10
CA ASN A 103 -1.12 -10.45 -6.51
C ASN A 103 -0.65 -11.62 -7.39
N MET A 104 -1.40 -11.93 -8.42
CA MET A 104 -1.00 -12.89 -9.46
C MET A 104 0.11 -12.34 -10.37
N TYR A 105 0.70 -11.18 -10.02
CA TYR A 105 1.56 -10.40 -10.91
C TYR A 105 3.04 -10.43 -10.55
N TRP A 106 3.81 -10.78 -11.49
CA TRP A 106 5.09 -10.32 -12.07
C TRP A 106 6.26 -9.87 -11.17
N GLN A 107 6.12 -9.54 -9.89
CA GLN A 107 7.18 -8.86 -9.14
C GLN A 107 8.38 -9.74 -8.82
N ASP A 108 8.21 -11.05 -8.71
CA ASP A 108 9.31 -11.98 -8.42
C ASP A 108 9.56 -13.04 -9.51
N GLY A 109 8.86 -12.93 -10.63
CA GLY A 109 8.96 -13.87 -11.75
C GLY A 109 8.42 -15.28 -11.45
N LYS A 110 7.71 -15.47 -10.34
CA LYS A 110 7.19 -16.77 -9.91
C LYS A 110 5.71 -17.01 -10.21
N GLY A 111 5.01 -15.99 -10.70
CA GLY A 111 3.57 -16.08 -11.00
C GLY A 111 3.24 -16.93 -12.25
N LEU A 112 2.31 -16.42 -13.06
CA LEU A 112 1.79 -17.12 -14.25
C LEU A 112 2.84 -17.74 -15.19
N PRO A 113 4.07 -17.17 -15.38
CA PRO A 113 5.04 -17.79 -16.30
C PRO A 113 5.51 -19.19 -15.90
N ARG A 114 5.35 -19.59 -14.64
CA ARG A 114 5.69 -20.93 -14.14
C ARG A 114 4.49 -21.85 -13.96
N THR A 115 3.31 -21.33 -14.24
CA THR A 115 2.06 -22.09 -14.13
C THR A 115 1.80 -22.86 -15.42
N TRP A 116 1.51 -24.15 -15.31
CA TRP A 116 1.15 -25.01 -16.44
C TRP A 116 0.01 -25.95 -16.08
N ILE A 117 -0.67 -26.42 -17.09
CA ILE A 117 -1.73 -27.42 -16.96
C ILE A 117 -1.12 -28.81 -17.26
N ALA A 118 -1.29 -29.75 -16.34
CA ALA A 118 -0.88 -31.13 -16.51
C ALA A 118 -1.97 -31.95 -17.25
#